data_e08de183d36d27724e649cdeda188465
#
_entry.id   e08de183d36d27724e649cdeda188465
#
_cell.length_a   1.000
_cell.length_b   1.000
_cell.length_c   1.000
_cell.angle_alpha   90.00
_cell.angle_beta   90.00
_cell.angle_gamma   90.00
#
_symmetry.space_group_name_H-M   'P 1'
#
loop_
_entity.id
_entity.type
_entity.pdbx_description
1 polymer ?
#
loop_
_entity_poly.entity_id
_entity_poly.type
_entity_poly.pdbx_seq_one_letter_code
_entity_poly.pdbx_strand_id
1 'polypeptide(L)'
;MSTSLPLAAEAVRSALLPIGTDHDWSELPAWIGDAHYVLLGEASHGTHEFYAERARITRQLLAHGGFNAVAIEGDWPDAYRINRYVRGLGGDASAIDALDGFQRFPTWMWRNSVVREFVEWLRDYNSARPNDLQCGFYGMDMYSLHASMAAVLQYMDKA
;
A
#
# COMPACT_ATOMS: atom_id res chain seq x y z
N MET A 1 -32.03 3.51 33.68
CA MET A 1 -30.96 4.14 32.90
C MET A 1 -30.28 3.09 32.02
N SER A 2 -30.84 2.66 30.91
CA SER A 2 -30.15 1.78 29.92
C SER A 2 -30.94 1.63 28.63
N THR A 3 -31.39 2.74 28.05
CA THR A 3 -32.14 2.72 26.78
C THR A 3 -31.34 3.25 25.58
N SER A 4 -30.13 3.76 25.78
CA SER A 4 -29.34 4.36 24.70
C SER A 4 -28.44 3.36 23.93
N LEU A 5 -27.94 2.29 24.61
CA LEU A 5 -27.07 1.31 23.95
C LEU A 5 -27.78 0.47 22.88
N PRO A 6 -29.03 -0.02 23.08
CA PRO A 6 -29.73 -0.76 22.03
C PRO A 6 -30.03 0.09 20.78
N LEU A 7 -30.40 1.37 20.97
CA LEU A 7 -30.69 2.29 19.88
C LEU A 7 -29.43 2.67 19.09
N ALA A 8 -28.30 2.88 19.78
CA ALA A 8 -27.02 3.16 19.12
C ALA A 8 -26.52 1.92 18.35
N ALA A 9 -26.64 0.73 18.92
CA ALA A 9 -26.27 -0.52 18.25
C ALA A 9 -27.14 -0.79 17.01
N GLU A 10 -28.43 -0.50 17.08
CA GLU A 10 -29.34 -0.62 15.94
C GLU A 10 -29.02 0.38 14.84
N ALA A 11 -28.75 1.65 15.19
CA ALA A 11 -28.35 2.68 14.25
C ALA A 11 -27.02 2.30 13.54
N VAL A 12 -26.05 1.79 14.29
CA VAL A 12 -24.80 1.29 13.71
C VAL A 12 -25.08 0.11 12.78
N ARG A 13 -25.86 -0.88 13.23
CA ARG A 13 -26.18 -2.07 12.45
C ARG A 13 -26.89 -1.74 11.14
N SER A 14 -27.81 -0.75 11.16
CA SER A 14 -28.53 -0.31 9.96
C SER A 14 -27.66 0.48 8.98
N ALA A 15 -26.54 1.07 9.45
CA ALA A 15 -25.59 1.79 8.63
C ALA A 15 -24.42 0.92 8.15
N LEU A 16 -24.27 -0.30 8.69
CA LEU A 16 -23.19 -1.21 8.27
C LEU A 16 -23.47 -1.78 6.89
N LEU A 17 -22.45 -1.70 6.05
CA LEU A 17 -22.38 -2.48 4.83
C LEU A 17 -21.68 -3.81 5.15
N PRO A 18 -22.30 -4.96 4.88
CA PRO A 18 -21.65 -6.25 5.12
C PRO A 18 -20.47 -6.41 4.15
N ILE A 19 -19.27 -6.50 4.68
CA ILE A 19 -18.06 -6.81 3.92
C ILE A 19 -17.85 -8.32 4.00
N GLY A 20 -18.21 -9.03 2.94
CA GLY A 20 -17.88 -10.45 2.76
C GLY A 20 -16.51 -10.62 2.10
N THR A 21 -16.02 -11.85 2.06
CA THR A 21 -14.74 -12.20 1.40
C THR A 21 -14.68 -11.79 -0.07
N ASP A 22 -15.84 -11.70 -0.72
CA ASP A 22 -16.00 -11.35 -2.14
C ASP A 22 -16.63 -9.96 -2.32
N HIS A 23 -16.52 -9.08 -1.31
CA HIS A 23 -17.11 -7.75 -1.42
C HIS A 23 -16.53 -6.99 -2.60
N ASP A 24 -17.40 -6.51 -3.45
CA ASP A 24 -17.04 -5.66 -4.58
C ASP A 24 -16.97 -4.19 -4.11
N TRP A 25 -15.78 -3.63 -4.13
CA TRP A 25 -15.53 -2.23 -3.79
C TRP A 25 -15.87 -1.24 -4.93
N SER A 26 -16.73 -1.63 -5.87
CA SER A 26 -17.12 -0.79 -7.02
C SER A 26 -17.79 0.53 -6.63
N GLU A 27 -18.47 0.58 -5.47
CA GLU A 27 -19.08 1.80 -4.95
C GLU A 27 -18.10 2.76 -4.27
N LEU A 28 -16.88 2.30 -3.98
CA LEU A 28 -15.88 3.06 -3.24
C LEU A 28 -15.58 4.45 -3.86
N PRO A 29 -15.43 4.60 -5.18
CA PRO A 29 -15.21 5.91 -5.79
C PRO A 29 -16.34 6.90 -5.50
N ALA A 30 -17.58 6.43 -5.43
CA ALA A 30 -18.74 7.29 -5.12
C ALA A 30 -18.71 7.77 -3.64
N TRP A 31 -18.21 6.95 -2.73
CA TRP A 31 -18.09 7.35 -1.31
C TRP A 31 -16.94 8.33 -1.08
N ILE A 32 -15.87 8.20 -1.84
CA ILE A 32 -14.67 9.02 -1.73
C ILE A 32 -14.87 10.39 -2.38
N GLY A 33 -15.67 10.48 -3.44
CA GLY A 33 -15.93 11.72 -4.16
C GLY A 33 -14.63 12.35 -4.66
N ASP A 34 -14.47 13.64 -4.40
CA ASP A 34 -13.32 14.44 -4.85
C ASP A 34 -12.11 14.41 -3.88
N ALA A 35 -12.02 13.41 -3.00
CA ALA A 35 -10.91 13.31 -2.06
C ALA A 35 -9.57 13.08 -2.77
N HIS A 36 -8.56 13.90 -2.43
CA HIS A 36 -7.19 13.75 -2.96
C HIS A 36 -6.37 12.72 -2.19
N TYR A 37 -6.78 12.37 -0.98
CA TYR A 37 -6.11 11.43 -0.09
C TYR A 37 -7.12 10.46 0.50
N VAL A 38 -6.78 9.17 0.48
CA VAL A 38 -7.52 8.11 1.16
C VAL A 38 -6.58 7.42 2.13
N LEU A 39 -6.95 7.38 3.41
CA LEU A 39 -6.17 6.79 4.49
C LEU A 39 -6.76 5.43 4.85
N LEU A 40 -5.98 4.38 4.70
CA LEU A 40 -6.38 3.00 4.99
C LEU A 40 -5.57 2.50 6.19
N GLY A 41 -6.18 2.58 7.37
CA GLY A 41 -5.59 2.06 8.62
C GLY A 41 -5.79 0.57 8.82
N GLU A 42 -5.24 0.06 9.91
CA GLU A 42 -5.45 -1.30 10.39
C GLU A 42 -5.45 -1.34 11.91
N ALA A 43 -6.14 -2.33 12.48
CA ALA A 43 -6.21 -2.48 13.94
C ALA A 43 -4.98 -3.20 14.51
N SER A 44 -4.31 -4.02 13.70
CA SER A 44 -3.07 -4.72 14.08
C SER A 44 -2.27 -5.10 12.84
N HIS A 45 -0.94 -5.04 12.94
CA HIS A 45 -0.07 -5.59 11.92
C HIS A 45 -0.19 -7.12 11.85
N GLY A 46 0.02 -7.70 10.66
CA GLY A 46 0.11 -9.15 10.47
C GLY A 46 -1.22 -9.89 10.32
N THR A 47 -2.36 -9.21 10.38
CA THR A 47 -3.65 -9.82 10.08
C THR A 47 -3.86 -9.88 8.56
N HIS A 48 -3.96 -11.09 8.02
CA HIS A 48 -4.06 -11.34 6.57
C HIS A 48 -5.19 -10.55 5.92
N GLU A 49 -6.37 -10.52 6.54
CA GLU A 49 -7.57 -9.88 6.03
C GLU A 49 -7.40 -8.37 5.87
N PHE A 50 -6.68 -7.72 6.80
CA PHE A 50 -6.40 -6.29 6.67
C PHE A 50 -5.51 -6.00 5.46
N TYR A 51 -4.48 -6.80 5.23
CA TYR A 51 -3.63 -6.65 4.04
C TYR A 51 -4.41 -6.93 2.76
N ALA A 52 -5.21 -7.99 2.75
CA ALA A 52 -6.01 -8.38 1.59
C ALA A 52 -7.02 -7.28 1.21
N GLU A 53 -7.77 -6.77 2.19
CA GLU A 53 -8.76 -5.73 1.93
C GLU A 53 -8.11 -4.39 1.54
N ARG A 54 -7.01 -3.99 2.19
CA ARG A 54 -6.25 -2.80 1.76
C ARG A 54 -5.76 -2.94 0.31
N ALA A 55 -5.25 -4.10 -0.07
CA ALA A 55 -4.80 -4.36 -1.44
C ALA A 55 -5.96 -4.26 -2.43
N ARG A 56 -7.13 -4.82 -2.10
CA ARG A 56 -8.35 -4.76 -2.94
C ARG A 56 -8.84 -3.32 -3.10
N ILE A 57 -8.99 -2.60 -1.99
CA ILE A 57 -9.40 -1.18 -1.99
C ILE A 57 -8.41 -0.34 -2.81
N THR A 58 -7.11 -0.51 -2.58
CA THR A 58 -6.09 0.25 -3.30
C THR A 58 -6.13 -0.02 -4.80
N ARG A 59 -6.33 -1.27 -5.23
CA ARG A 59 -6.51 -1.59 -6.65
C ARG A 59 -7.70 -0.86 -7.27
N GLN A 60 -8.82 -0.80 -6.58
CA GLN A 60 -10.02 -0.08 -7.04
C GLN A 60 -9.76 1.42 -7.14
N LEU A 61 -9.09 2.01 -6.15
CA LEU A 61 -8.74 3.43 -6.15
C LEU A 61 -7.80 3.80 -7.30
N LEU A 62 -6.80 2.98 -7.57
CA LEU A 62 -5.88 3.19 -8.68
C LEU A 62 -6.55 2.98 -10.04
N ALA A 63 -7.41 1.97 -10.15
CA ALA A 63 -8.06 1.64 -11.43
C ALA A 63 -9.18 2.60 -11.81
N HIS A 64 -9.94 3.11 -10.83
CA HIS A 64 -11.19 3.82 -11.06
C HIS A 64 -11.30 5.15 -10.32
N GLY A 65 -10.50 5.39 -9.28
CA GLY A 65 -10.55 6.59 -8.45
C GLY A 65 -9.60 7.71 -8.85
N GLY A 66 -8.79 7.53 -9.90
CA GLY A 66 -7.84 8.55 -10.37
C GLY A 66 -6.59 8.73 -9.50
N PHE A 67 -6.37 7.88 -8.51
CA PHE A 67 -5.16 7.90 -7.68
C PHE A 67 -3.95 7.38 -8.47
N ASN A 68 -2.79 7.94 -8.19
CA ASN A 68 -1.53 7.63 -8.90
C ASN A 68 -0.34 7.37 -7.97
N ALA A 69 -0.58 7.27 -6.66
CA ALA A 69 0.46 7.00 -5.69
C ALA A 69 -0.06 6.13 -4.55
N VAL A 70 0.79 5.24 -4.07
CA VAL A 70 0.64 4.47 -2.84
C VAL A 70 1.74 4.90 -1.90
N ALA A 71 1.37 5.33 -0.68
CA ALA A 71 2.31 5.65 0.39
C ALA A 71 2.08 4.71 1.57
N ILE A 72 3.14 4.13 2.10
CA ILE A 72 3.07 3.13 3.18
C ILE A 72 3.84 3.59 4.41
N GLU A 73 3.46 3.09 5.58
CA GLU A 73 4.26 3.12 6.80
C GLU A 73 5.45 2.17 6.64
N GLY A 74 6.51 2.67 6.07
CA GLY A 74 7.72 1.90 5.79
C GLY A 74 8.86 2.81 5.36
N ASP A 75 10.10 2.33 5.52
CA ASP A 75 11.29 3.10 5.17
C ASP A 75 11.30 3.49 3.69
N TRP A 76 11.60 4.75 3.44
CA TRP A 76 11.55 5.28 2.09
C TRP A 76 12.52 4.61 1.09
N PRO A 77 13.76 4.20 1.45
CA PRO A 77 14.65 3.56 0.49
C PRO A 77 14.16 2.19 0.05
N ASP A 78 13.60 1.41 0.99
CA ASP A 78 13.05 0.08 0.71
C ASP A 78 11.81 0.19 -0.17
N ALA A 79 10.91 1.13 0.16
CA ALA A 79 9.75 1.44 -0.66
C ALA A 79 10.15 2.01 -2.03
N TYR A 80 11.23 2.80 -2.12
CA TYR A 80 11.73 3.32 -3.39
C TYR A 80 12.29 2.21 -4.30
N ARG A 81 12.87 1.15 -3.73
CA ARG A 81 13.25 -0.04 -4.49
C ARG A 81 12.03 -0.68 -5.15
N ILE A 82 10.92 -0.82 -4.41
CA ILE A 82 9.64 -1.28 -4.98
C ILE A 82 9.12 -0.31 -6.05
N ASN A 83 9.19 1.00 -5.79
CA ASN A 83 8.78 2.01 -6.77
C ASN A 83 9.51 1.84 -8.11
N ARG A 84 10.81 1.59 -8.08
CA ARG A 84 11.59 1.31 -9.29
C ARG A 84 11.15 0.03 -9.97
N TYR A 85 10.90 -1.03 -9.20
CA TYR A 85 10.43 -2.32 -9.72
C TYR A 85 9.08 -2.19 -10.42
N VAL A 86 8.09 -1.59 -9.76
CA VAL A 86 6.72 -1.47 -10.33
C VAL A 86 6.65 -0.53 -11.54
N ARG A 87 7.64 0.33 -11.71
CA ARG A 87 7.78 1.24 -12.86
C ARG A 87 8.75 0.72 -13.93
N GLY A 88 9.26 -0.50 -13.78
CA GLY A 88 10.19 -1.09 -14.75
C GLY A 88 11.57 -0.42 -14.79
N LEU A 89 11.96 0.34 -13.77
CA LEU A 89 13.22 1.11 -13.70
C LEU A 89 14.31 0.40 -12.88
N GLY A 90 13.99 -0.70 -12.20
CA GLY A 90 14.89 -1.44 -11.34
C GLY A 90 15.58 -2.61 -12.05
N GLY A 91 16.57 -3.22 -11.35
CA GLY A 91 17.20 -4.47 -11.75
C GLY A 91 16.59 -5.72 -11.12
N ASP A 92 15.58 -5.56 -10.26
CA ASP A 92 14.93 -6.67 -9.57
C ASP A 92 14.10 -7.50 -10.56
N ALA A 93 14.27 -8.83 -10.52
CA ALA A 93 13.60 -9.75 -11.45
C ALA A 93 12.15 -10.07 -11.01
N SER A 94 11.85 -9.93 -9.72
CA SER A 94 10.56 -10.27 -9.14
C SER A 94 10.18 -9.31 -7.99
N ALA A 95 8.88 -9.33 -7.60
CA ALA A 95 8.46 -8.61 -6.40
C ALA A 95 9.13 -9.16 -5.12
N ILE A 96 9.50 -10.43 -5.09
CA ILE A 96 10.24 -11.01 -3.97
C ILE A 96 11.58 -10.28 -3.81
N ASP A 97 12.33 -10.11 -4.91
CA ASP A 97 13.61 -9.40 -4.90
C ASP A 97 13.43 -7.95 -4.49
N ALA A 98 12.42 -7.27 -5.03
CA ALA A 98 12.13 -5.87 -4.71
C ALA A 98 11.76 -5.66 -3.23
N LEU A 99 11.03 -6.63 -2.63
CA LEU A 99 10.63 -6.60 -1.22
C LEU A 99 11.77 -7.00 -0.26
N ASP A 100 12.85 -7.59 -0.75
CA ASP A 100 13.97 -8.04 0.09
C ASP A 100 14.71 -6.88 0.78
N GLY A 101 14.48 -5.64 0.38
CA GLY A 101 14.97 -4.44 1.09
C GLY A 101 14.46 -4.31 2.52
N PHE A 102 13.23 -4.74 2.79
CA PHE A 102 12.63 -4.68 4.12
C PHE A 102 13.26 -5.71 5.09
N GLN A 103 14.46 -5.40 5.58
CA GLN A 103 15.22 -6.25 6.50
C GLN A 103 14.96 -5.94 7.96
N ARG A 104 14.36 -4.79 8.26
CA ARG A 104 14.10 -4.36 9.63
C ARG A 104 12.92 -5.12 10.24
N PHE A 105 13.01 -5.43 11.52
CA PHE A 105 11.89 -6.05 12.25
C PHE A 105 10.71 -5.07 12.41
N PRO A 106 9.48 -5.50 12.17
CA PRO A 106 9.09 -6.84 11.73
C PRO A 106 9.11 -6.99 10.19
N THR A 107 10.01 -7.83 9.67
CA THR A 107 10.19 -8.04 8.22
C THR A 107 8.92 -8.50 7.51
N TRP A 108 8.08 -9.32 8.18
CA TRP A 108 6.83 -9.84 7.65
C TRP A 108 5.76 -8.76 7.38
N MET A 109 5.92 -7.57 7.95
CA MET A 109 4.96 -6.47 7.74
C MET A 109 4.78 -6.14 6.26
N TRP A 110 5.88 -6.12 5.51
CA TRP A 110 5.84 -5.88 4.05
C TRP A 110 6.24 -7.11 3.23
N ARG A 111 7.02 -8.04 3.79
CA ARG A 111 7.46 -9.28 3.14
C ARG A 111 6.46 -10.42 3.37
N ASN A 112 5.25 -10.28 2.83
CA ASN A 112 4.19 -11.29 2.92
C ASN A 112 3.57 -11.54 1.54
N SER A 113 2.78 -12.61 1.41
CA SER A 113 2.19 -13.04 0.14
C SER A 113 1.25 -12.00 -0.46
N VAL A 114 0.44 -11.34 0.37
CA VAL A 114 -0.54 -10.33 -0.10
C VAL A 114 0.16 -9.13 -0.70
N VAL A 115 1.20 -8.63 -0.01
CA VAL A 115 1.98 -7.48 -0.51
C VAL A 115 2.74 -7.85 -1.78
N ARG A 116 3.32 -9.06 -1.84
CA ARG A 116 3.97 -9.56 -3.06
C ARG A 116 3.00 -9.55 -4.24
N GLU A 117 1.82 -10.12 -4.07
CA GLU A 117 0.79 -10.18 -5.12
C GLU A 117 0.28 -8.79 -5.53
N PHE A 118 0.20 -7.87 -4.57
CA PHE A 118 -0.13 -6.47 -4.85
C PHE A 118 0.97 -5.78 -5.67
N VAL A 119 2.24 -5.97 -5.32
CA VAL A 119 3.40 -5.37 -6.02
C VAL A 119 3.53 -5.93 -7.44
N GLU A 120 3.32 -7.23 -7.66
CA GLU A 120 3.27 -7.82 -9.01
C GLU A 120 2.13 -7.21 -9.83
N TRP A 121 0.92 -7.16 -9.27
CA TRP A 121 -0.21 -6.54 -9.93
C TRP A 121 0.07 -5.08 -10.28
N LEU A 122 0.70 -4.31 -9.39
CA LEU A 122 1.01 -2.90 -9.62
C LEU A 122 2.03 -2.73 -10.75
N ARG A 123 2.99 -3.65 -10.88
CA ARG A 123 3.91 -3.69 -12.00
C ARG A 123 3.17 -3.92 -13.33
N ASP A 124 2.28 -4.91 -13.37
CA ASP A 124 1.47 -5.20 -14.56
C ASP A 124 0.56 -4.02 -14.91
N TYR A 125 -0.06 -3.43 -13.91
CA TYR A 125 -0.89 -2.23 -14.06
C TYR A 125 -0.11 -1.06 -14.67
N ASN A 126 1.12 -0.84 -14.24
CA ASN A 126 1.99 0.22 -14.75
C ASN A 126 2.53 -0.09 -16.15
N SER A 127 2.79 -1.36 -16.48
CA SER A 127 3.36 -1.75 -17.77
C SER A 127 2.47 -1.37 -18.97
N ALA A 128 1.16 -1.27 -18.74
CA ALA A 128 0.18 -0.86 -19.75
C ALA A 128 0.00 0.68 -19.82
N ARG A 129 0.81 1.47 -19.07
CA ARG A 129 0.66 2.94 -18.96
C ARG A 129 1.91 3.69 -19.40
N PRO A 130 1.76 4.88 -19.99
CA PRO A 130 2.86 5.81 -20.19
C PRO A 130 3.55 6.16 -18.87
N ASN A 131 4.85 6.44 -18.91
CA ASN A 131 5.68 6.66 -17.70
C ASN A 131 5.16 7.77 -16.78
N ASP A 132 4.57 8.81 -17.31
CA ASP A 132 3.98 9.95 -16.58
C ASP A 132 2.65 9.62 -15.91
N LEU A 133 1.99 8.52 -16.32
CA LEU A 133 0.73 8.03 -15.78
C LEU A 133 0.91 6.78 -14.90
N GLN A 134 2.14 6.33 -14.69
CA GLN A 134 2.42 5.19 -13.83
C GLN A 134 2.25 5.55 -12.36
N CYS A 135 1.63 4.64 -11.61
CA CYS A 135 1.48 4.75 -10.16
C CYS A 135 2.83 4.58 -9.46
N GLY A 136 3.12 5.49 -8.53
CA GLY A 136 4.29 5.39 -7.66
C GLY A 136 4.02 4.62 -6.37
N PHE A 137 5.11 4.11 -5.76
CA PHE A 137 5.08 3.43 -4.47
C PHE A 137 6.12 4.06 -3.54
N TYR A 138 5.69 4.60 -2.40
CA TYR A 138 6.51 5.45 -1.53
C TYR A 138 6.44 5.01 -0.07
N GLY A 139 7.55 5.15 0.66
CA GLY A 139 7.62 5.01 2.10
C GLY A 139 7.54 6.38 2.78
N MET A 140 6.86 6.45 3.91
CA MET A 140 6.71 7.67 4.69
C MET A 140 7.66 7.75 5.89
N ASP A 141 8.35 6.66 6.22
CA ASP A 141 9.26 6.60 7.36
C ASP A 141 10.70 6.94 6.96
N MET A 142 11.44 7.50 7.91
CA MET A 142 12.84 7.87 7.75
C MET A 142 13.73 7.19 8.81
N TYR A 143 13.54 5.90 9.01
CA TYR A 143 14.39 5.11 9.92
C TYR A 143 15.74 4.73 9.32
N SER A 144 15.94 4.97 8.03
CA SER A 144 17.11 4.60 7.25
C SER A 144 18.26 5.59 7.34
N LEU A 145 18.31 6.48 8.33
CA LEU A 145 19.34 7.53 8.41
C LEU A 145 20.76 6.96 8.20
N HIS A 146 21.11 5.88 8.91
CA HIS A 146 22.42 5.25 8.79
C HIS A 146 22.67 4.61 7.41
N ALA A 147 21.65 3.94 6.85
CA ALA A 147 21.74 3.36 5.51
C ALA A 147 21.84 4.45 4.43
N SER A 148 21.10 5.53 4.57
CA SER A 148 21.17 6.69 3.67
C SER A 148 22.53 7.37 3.73
N MET A 149 23.10 7.57 4.92
CA MET A 149 24.44 8.10 5.09
C MET A 149 25.50 7.19 4.45
N ALA A 150 25.40 5.87 4.66
CA ALA A 150 26.30 4.90 4.04
C ALA A 150 26.22 4.93 2.51
N ALA A 151 25.03 5.07 1.94
CA ALA A 151 24.82 5.17 0.50
C ALA A 151 25.46 6.44 -0.08
N VAL A 152 25.35 7.58 0.62
CA VAL A 152 26.02 8.83 0.22
C VAL A 152 27.54 8.67 0.24
N LEU A 153 28.08 8.09 1.32
CA LEU A 153 29.53 7.85 1.42
C LEU A 153 30.03 6.94 0.28
N GLN A 154 29.31 5.84 0.01
CA GLN A 154 29.66 4.94 -1.10
C GLN A 154 29.59 5.61 -2.48
N TYR A 155 28.69 6.56 -2.66
CA TYR A 155 28.64 7.34 -3.89
C TYR A 155 29.85 8.26 -4.02
N MET A 156 30.21 8.95 -2.93
CA MET A 156 31.36 9.86 -2.91
C MET A 156 32.68 9.11 -3.12
N ASP A 157 32.81 7.89 -2.60
CA ASP A 157 34.02 7.06 -2.78
C ASP A 157 34.20 6.55 -4.22
N LYS A 158 33.15 6.59 -5.05
CA LYS A 158 33.14 6.14 -6.45
C LYS A 158 33.27 7.30 -7.45
N ALA A 159 33.11 8.51 -6.98
CA ALA A 159 33.15 9.74 -7.79
C ALA A 159 34.54 10.32 -7.88
#